data_93346d055512bdbf3631389c4a9023a8
#
_entry.id   93346d055512bdbf3631389c4a9023a8
#
_cell.length_a   1.000
_cell.length_b   1.000
_cell.length_c   1.000
_cell.angle_alpha   90.00
_cell.angle_beta   90.00
_cell.angle_gamma   90.00
#
_symmetry.space_group_name_H-M   'P 1'
#
loop_
_entity.id
_entity.type
_entity.pdbx_description
1 polymer ?
#
loop_
_entity_poly.entity_id
_entity_poly.type
_entity_poly.pdbx_seq_one_letter_code
_entity_poly.pdbx_strand_id
1 'polypeptide(L)'
;FFFQAEDGIRDYKVTGVQTCALPIFAAGEAAEFAVPKMPGNQWDVWESLQGQGVDLVIQPEAGRRKKMLLADMDSTLIQQECIDELAAEAGVGARVAAITARAMNGELDFEAALKERVGLLEGLQESVIDTVLESRITFMPGGKELVATMRAAGAYAALVSGGFTAFTGRVAASLGFDENRANTLLAEAGQLTGKVAMPILGREAKVQALQEITARLGLAASDVLAVGDGANDLGMLGLAGTGVALHAKPSVQAQCDIRINHGDLTALLYIQGYARSEFAA
;
A
#
# COMPACT_ATOMS: atom_id res chain seq x y z
N PHE A 1 6.79 20.27 3.21
CA PHE A 1 6.11 19.74 4.41
C PHE A 1 4.67 19.51 4.03
N PHE A 2 4.17 18.39 4.41
CA PHE A 2 2.81 17.99 4.18
C PHE A 2 2.22 17.57 5.55
N PHE A 3 1.04 18.07 5.91
CA PHE A 3 0.36 17.74 7.15
C PHE A 3 -1.01 17.21 6.82
N GLN A 4 -1.38 16.09 7.43
CA GLN A 4 -2.75 15.62 7.46
C GLN A 4 -3.21 15.55 8.92
N ALA A 5 -4.28 16.25 9.27
CA ALA A 5 -4.85 16.28 10.61
C ALA A 5 -6.37 16.36 10.55
N GLU A 6 -7.04 15.60 11.41
CA GLU A 6 -8.51 15.63 11.53
C GLU A 6 -9.05 16.92 12.16
N ASP A 7 -8.26 17.62 13.01
CA ASP A 7 -8.65 18.85 13.68
C ASP A 7 -7.60 19.97 13.53
N GLY A 8 -7.78 20.78 12.52
CA GLY A 8 -7.24 22.14 12.36
C GLY A 8 -5.79 22.37 12.75
N ILE A 9 -4.90 22.51 11.77
CA ILE A 9 -3.51 22.95 11.94
C ILE A 9 -3.52 24.38 12.55
N ARG A 10 -3.20 24.48 13.85
CA ARG A 10 -2.99 25.76 14.53
C ARG A 10 -1.49 25.99 14.72
N ASP A 11 -1.00 27.10 14.15
CA ASP A 11 0.28 27.76 14.40
C ASP A 11 1.46 26.89 14.93
N TYR A 12 2.07 26.10 14.06
CA TYR A 12 3.37 25.49 14.37
C TYR A 12 4.51 26.40 13.91
N LYS A 13 5.25 26.94 14.86
CA LYS A 13 6.53 27.61 14.60
C LYS A 13 7.60 26.55 14.32
N VAL A 14 7.76 26.15 13.07
CA VAL A 14 9.00 25.51 12.63
C VAL A 14 10.07 26.61 12.60
N THR A 15 11.00 26.59 13.56
CA THR A 15 12.06 27.58 13.64
C THR A 15 12.92 27.57 12.39
N GLY A 16 12.97 28.70 11.69
CA GLY A 16 13.79 28.90 10.48
C GLY A 16 13.06 28.81 9.15
N VAL A 17 11.74 28.66 9.13
CA VAL A 17 10.92 28.72 7.91
C VAL A 17 10.36 30.12 7.74
N GLN A 18 10.79 30.84 6.69
CA GLN A 18 10.07 32.00 6.22
C GLN A 18 8.82 31.52 5.47
N THR A 19 7.65 31.71 6.08
CA THR A 19 6.37 31.30 5.49
C THR A 19 6.01 32.22 4.34
N CYS A 20 6.17 31.74 3.09
CA CYS A 20 5.36 32.26 1.99
C CYS A 20 3.97 31.62 2.11
N ALA A 21 2.91 32.34 1.77
CA ALA A 21 1.55 31.81 1.69
C ALA A 21 1.53 30.63 0.71
N LEU A 22 1.03 29.50 1.17
CA LEU A 22 1.24 28.20 0.52
C LEU A 22 -0.08 27.61 0.07
N PRO A 23 -0.08 26.74 -0.94
CA PRO A 23 -1.29 26.07 -1.31
C PRO A 23 -1.76 25.22 -0.14
N ILE A 24 -2.96 25.52 0.35
CA ILE A 24 -3.75 24.60 1.17
C ILE A 24 -4.35 23.62 0.17
N PHE A 25 -3.90 22.34 0.20
CA PHE A 25 -4.44 21.31 -0.67
C PHE A 25 -5.89 20.98 -0.32
N ALA A 26 -6.18 20.95 1.00
CA ALA A 26 -7.50 20.82 1.55
C ALA A 26 -7.55 21.48 2.93
N ALA A 27 -8.53 22.36 3.17
CA ALA A 27 -8.64 23.05 4.45
C ALA A 27 -8.94 22.08 5.59
N GLY A 28 -8.10 22.11 6.66
CA GLY A 28 -8.22 21.18 7.79
C GLY A 28 -7.70 19.76 7.55
N GLU A 29 -7.24 19.44 6.33
CA GLU A 29 -6.81 18.10 5.95
C GLU A 29 -5.35 18.06 5.50
N ALA A 30 -4.94 18.93 4.58
CA ALA A 30 -3.60 18.89 4.02
C ALA A 30 -3.07 20.28 3.61
N ALA A 31 -1.83 20.57 3.99
CA ALA A 31 -1.13 21.80 3.61
C ALA A 31 0.33 21.54 3.27
N GLU A 32 0.91 22.36 2.41
CA GLU A 32 2.30 22.27 1.98
C GLU A 32 3.09 23.49 2.40
N PHE A 33 4.39 23.31 2.67
CA PHE A 33 5.33 24.38 3.01
C PHE A 33 6.65 24.17 2.28
N ALA A 34 7.08 25.17 1.48
CA ALA A 34 8.39 25.16 0.86
C ALA A 34 9.48 25.45 1.88
N VAL A 35 10.53 24.62 1.87
CA VAL A 35 11.72 24.85 2.69
C VAL A 35 12.97 24.86 1.80
N PRO A 36 13.94 25.76 2.05
CA PRO A 36 15.09 25.91 1.16
C PRO A 36 16.07 24.74 1.25
N LYS A 37 16.03 23.95 2.33
CA LYS A 37 16.87 22.77 2.56
C LYS A 37 16.20 21.82 3.53
N MET A 38 16.62 20.55 3.50
CA MET A 38 16.20 19.53 4.45
C MET A 38 16.52 19.97 5.88
N PRO A 39 15.52 20.03 6.80
CA PRO A 39 15.76 20.36 8.21
C PRO A 39 16.53 19.25 8.91
N GLY A 40 17.55 19.60 9.71
CA GLY A 40 18.32 18.61 10.47
C GLY A 40 17.55 17.89 11.58
N ASN A 41 16.42 18.46 12.02
CA ASN A 41 15.54 17.93 13.08
C ASN A 41 14.24 17.33 12.54
N GLN A 42 14.21 16.90 11.28
CA GLN A 42 12.99 16.38 10.64
C GLN A 42 12.32 15.24 11.42
N TRP A 43 13.12 14.33 11.96
CA TRP A 43 12.59 13.17 12.68
C TRP A 43 12.06 13.53 14.08
N ASP A 44 12.67 14.50 14.76
CA ASP A 44 12.15 15.00 16.04
C ASP A 44 10.78 15.68 15.85
N VAL A 45 10.65 16.46 14.74
CA VAL A 45 9.38 17.09 14.37
C VAL A 45 8.36 16.04 13.97
N TRP A 46 8.76 15.06 13.15
CA TRP A 46 7.90 13.95 12.76
C TRP A 46 7.35 13.21 13.99
N GLU A 47 8.21 12.84 14.95
CA GLU A 47 7.80 12.13 16.17
C GLU A 47 6.82 12.97 17.02
N SER A 48 7.09 14.26 17.17
CA SER A 48 6.19 15.18 17.88
C SER A 48 4.81 15.28 17.23
N LEU A 49 4.75 15.26 15.87
CA LEU A 49 3.50 15.32 15.12
C LEU A 49 2.73 14.00 15.13
N GLN A 50 3.42 12.86 15.18
CA GLN A 50 2.75 11.56 15.32
C GLN A 50 1.89 11.49 16.57
N GLY A 51 2.35 12.04 17.70
CA GLY A 51 1.56 12.12 18.93
C GLY A 51 0.31 13.00 18.85
N GLN A 52 0.16 13.77 17.76
CA GLN A 52 -0.95 14.68 17.47
C GLN A 52 -1.84 14.19 16.32
N GLY A 53 -1.60 13.00 15.82
CA GLY A 53 -2.37 12.45 14.69
C GLY A 53 -2.04 13.09 13.34
N VAL A 54 -0.80 13.58 13.17
CA VAL A 54 -0.39 14.32 11.95
C VAL A 54 0.76 13.62 11.26
N ASP A 55 0.59 13.30 9.98
CA ASP A 55 1.65 12.80 9.13
C ASP A 55 2.50 13.96 8.56
N LEU A 56 3.82 13.77 8.57
CA LEU A 56 4.79 14.71 8.01
C LEU A 56 5.59 14.04 6.91
N VAL A 57 5.54 14.60 5.71
CA VAL A 57 6.37 14.17 4.58
C VAL A 57 7.25 15.32 4.11
N ILE A 58 8.56 15.05 3.95
CA ILE A 58 9.52 16.01 3.42
C ILE A 58 10.16 15.39 2.19
N GLN A 59 10.00 16.03 1.04
CA GLN A 59 10.50 15.54 -0.24
C GLN A 59 10.87 16.68 -1.18
N PRO A 60 11.67 16.42 -2.24
CA PRO A 60 11.87 17.37 -3.32
C PRO A 60 10.54 17.70 -4.03
N GLU A 61 10.35 18.97 -4.38
CA GLU A 61 9.17 19.40 -5.13
C GLU A 61 9.19 18.87 -6.58
N ALA A 62 10.38 18.84 -7.18
CA ALA A 62 10.53 18.38 -8.56
C ALA A 62 10.31 16.86 -8.69
N GLY A 63 9.54 16.45 -9.71
CA GLY A 63 9.31 15.04 -10.04
C GLY A 63 8.40 14.30 -9.07
N ARG A 64 7.64 14.98 -8.22
CA ARG A 64 6.72 14.37 -7.25
C ARG A 64 5.48 13.74 -7.87
N ARG A 65 4.97 14.27 -9.00
CA ARG A 65 3.88 13.62 -9.76
C ARG A 65 4.42 12.41 -10.50
N LYS A 66 3.89 11.24 -10.22
CA LYS A 66 4.36 9.98 -10.75
C LYS A 66 3.50 9.51 -11.93
N LYS A 67 4.09 8.71 -12.80
CA LYS A 67 3.45 8.17 -14.00
C LYS A 67 2.99 6.73 -13.85
N MET A 68 3.32 6.09 -12.73
CA MET A 68 2.91 4.74 -12.39
C MET A 68 2.63 4.63 -10.90
N LEU A 69 1.52 3.97 -10.55
CA LEU A 69 1.21 3.49 -9.21
C LEU A 69 1.50 1.99 -9.16
N LEU A 70 2.26 1.54 -8.16
CA LEU A 70 2.44 0.14 -7.83
C LEU A 70 1.99 -0.08 -6.38
N ALA A 71 0.91 -0.80 -6.18
CA ALA A 71 0.32 -0.98 -4.86
C ALA A 71 0.29 -2.45 -4.44
N ASP A 72 0.54 -2.70 -3.14
CA ASP A 72 0.15 -3.95 -2.49
C ASP A 72 -1.37 -3.98 -2.28
N MET A 73 -1.94 -5.15 -1.95
CA MET A 73 -3.37 -5.33 -1.72
C MET A 73 -3.72 -5.43 -0.23
N ASP A 74 -3.28 -6.50 0.41
CA ASP A 74 -3.64 -6.82 1.79
C ASP A 74 -3.08 -5.75 2.74
N SER A 75 -3.88 -5.29 3.70
CA SER A 75 -3.54 -4.21 4.65
C SER A 75 -3.12 -2.88 3.99
N THR A 76 -3.22 -2.74 2.66
CA THR A 76 -2.85 -1.54 1.89
C THR A 76 -4.03 -0.98 1.08
N LEU A 77 -4.58 -1.72 0.11
CA LEU A 77 -5.78 -1.32 -0.66
C LEU A 77 -7.08 -1.84 -0.04
N ILE A 78 -6.96 -2.90 0.73
CA ILE A 78 -8.02 -3.44 1.59
C ILE A 78 -7.50 -3.48 3.03
N GLN A 79 -8.42 -3.48 4.00
CA GLN A 79 -8.07 -3.42 5.42
C GLN A 79 -7.68 -4.78 6.01
N GLN A 80 -8.00 -5.89 5.31
CA GLN A 80 -7.84 -7.26 5.77
C GLN A 80 -6.67 -7.97 5.10
N GLU A 81 -6.29 -9.10 5.70
CA GLU A 81 -5.44 -10.14 5.10
C GLU A 81 -6.34 -11.24 4.51
N CYS A 82 -6.37 -11.40 3.19
CA CYS A 82 -7.28 -12.34 2.52
C CYS A 82 -7.14 -13.78 3.01
N ILE A 83 -5.92 -14.22 3.29
CA ILE A 83 -5.69 -15.59 3.77
C ILE A 83 -6.25 -15.81 5.17
N ASP A 84 -6.24 -14.78 6.03
CA ASP A 84 -6.78 -14.87 7.38
C ASP A 84 -8.32 -14.92 7.36
N GLU A 85 -8.95 -14.15 6.45
CA GLU A 85 -10.40 -14.19 6.26
C GLU A 85 -10.87 -15.54 5.70
N LEU A 86 -10.15 -16.11 4.72
CA LEU A 86 -10.41 -17.48 4.24
C LEU A 86 -10.23 -18.52 5.34
N ALA A 87 -9.20 -18.37 6.15
CA ALA A 87 -8.92 -19.29 7.26
C ALA A 87 -10.00 -19.21 8.36
N ALA A 88 -10.52 -18.01 8.63
CA ALA A 88 -11.63 -17.83 9.57
C ALA A 88 -12.89 -18.55 9.06
N GLU A 89 -13.21 -18.42 7.77
CA GLU A 89 -14.35 -19.09 7.14
C GLU A 89 -14.20 -20.62 7.12
N ALA A 90 -12.97 -21.11 6.92
CA ALA A 90 -12.63 -22.54 7.01
C ALA A 90 -12.57 -23.08 8.46
N GLY A 91 -12.70 -22.21 9.49
CA GLY A 91 -12.57 -22.61 10.90
C GLY A 91 -11.13 -22.98 11.31
N VAL A 92 -10.12 -22.56 10.54
CA VAL A 92 -8.68 -22.86 10.78
C VAL A 92 -7.84 -21.65 11.15
N GLY A 93 -8.46 -20.50 11.44
CA GLY A 93 -7.79 -19.21 11.70
C GLY A 93 -6.66 -19.31 12.73
N ALA A 94 -6.88 -20.00 13.87
CA ALA A 94 -5.84 -20.16 14.90
C ALA A 94 -4.59 -20.93 14.39
N ARG A 95 -4.79 -21.88 13.47
CA ARG A 95 -3.68 -22.63 12.85
C ARG A 95 -2.90 -21.76 11.87
N VAL A 96 -3.60 -20.96 11.06
CA VAL A 96 -2.97 -20.02 10.13
C VAL A 96 -2.18 -18.96 10.90
N ALA A 97 -2.74 -18.41 11.99
CA ALA A 97 -2.03 -17.44 12.84
C ALA A 97 -0.74 -18.05 13.45
N ALA A 98 -0.76 -19.33 13.86
CA ALA A 98 0.44 -19.99 14.36
C ALA A 98 1.53 -20.15 13.29
N ILE A 99 1.16 -20.45 12.03
CA ILE A 99 2.13 -20.52 10.91
C ILE A 99 2.70 -19.14 10.61
N THR A 100 1.85 -18.10 10.62
CA THR A 100 2.28 -16.71 10.43
C THR A 100 3.30 -16.29 11.50
N ALA A 101 3.05 -16.64 12.78
CA ALA A 101 3.99 -16.36 13.86
C ALA A 101 5.35 -17.06 13.65
N ARG A 102 5.36 -18.32 13.20
CA ARG A 102 6.60 -19.07 12.90
C ARG A 102 7.37 -18.40 11.74
N ALA A 103 6.68 -17.95 10.71
CA ALA A 103 7.31 -17.22 9.60
C ALA A 103 7.89 -15.89 10.07
N MET A 104 7.19 -15.16 10.93
CA MET A 104 7.69 -13.90 11.52
C MET A 104 8.92 -14.10 12.41
N ASN A 105 9.04 -15.26 13.07
CA ASN A 105 10.22 -15.64 13.85
C ASN A 105 11.39 -16.15 12.99
N GLY A 106 11.23 -16.23 11.66
CA GLY A 106 12.26 -16.72 10.74
C GLY A 106 12.38 -18.25 10.69
N GLU A 107 11.43 -19.00 11.26
CA GLU A 107 11.41 -20.46 11.22
C GLU A 107 10.94 -21.02 9.88
N LEU A 108 10.20 -20.22 9.12
CA LEU A 108 9.69 -20.53 7.79
C LEU A 108 10.01 -19.36 6.84
N ASP A 109 10.39 -19.68 5.61
CA ASP A 109 10.40 -18.69 4.54
C ASP A 109 8.97 -18.40 4.03
N PHE A 110 8.85 -17.38 3.18
CA PHE A 110 7.55 -16.96 2.64
C PHE A 110 6.82 -18.10 1.90
N GLU A 111 7.55 -18.83 1.06
CA GLU A 111 6.96 -19.87 0.21
C GLU A 111 6.49 -21.07 1.03
N ALA A 112 7.29 -21.52 1.99
CA ALA A 112 6.91 -22.58 2.90
C ALA A 112 5.70 -22.19 3.75
N ALA A 113 5.69 -20.97 4.31
CA ALA A 113 4.57 -20.46 5.08
C ALA A 113 3.29 -20.32 4.25
N LEU A 114 3.38 -19.85 3.00
CA LEU A 114 2.23 -19.75 2.10
C LEU A 114 1.65 -21.13 1.80
N LYS A 115 2.50 -22.11 1.43
CA LYS A 115 2.08 -23.49 1.15
C LYS A 115 1.41 -24.16 2.36
N GLU A 116 1.99 -23.98 3.57
CA GLU A 116 1.43 -24.55 4.80
C GLU A 116 0.06 -23.94 5.13
N ARG A 117 -0.09 -22.61 4.99
CA ARG A 117 -1.36 -21.90 5.22
C ARG A 117 -2.43 -22.29 4.18
N VAL A 118 -2.08 -22.30 2.90
CA VAL A 118 -3.00 -22.68 1.82
C VAL A 118 -3.40 -24.17 1.93
N GLY A 119 -2.50 -25.05 2.36
CA GLY A 119 -2.80 -26.44 2.64
C GLY A 119 -3.94 -26.63 3.65
N LEU A 120 -4.13 -25.71 4.58
CA LEU A 120 -5.24 -25.75 5.54
C LEU A 120 -6.61 -25.41 4.93
N LEU A 121 -6.65 -24.89 3.71
CA LEU A 121 -7.86 -24.54 2.97
C LEU A 121 -8.32 -25.68 2.03
N GLU A 122 -7.63 -26.83 2.03
CA GLU A 122 -8.00 -28.00 1.21
C GLU A 122 -9.45 -28.45 1.48
N GLY A 123 -10.21 -28.66 0.41
CA GLY A 123 -11.61 -29.08 0.47
C GLY A 123 -12.62 -27.96 0.71
N LEU A 124 -12.17 -26.73 0.96
CA LEU A 124 -13.06 -25.58 1.08
C LEU A 124 -13.73 -25.29 -0.26
N GLN A 125 -15.04 -25.01 -0.25
CA GLN A 125 -15.76 -24.66 -1.47
C GLN A 125 -15.16 -23.36 -2.08
N GLU A 126 -14.89 -23.38 -3.38
CA GLU A 126 -14.33 -22.19 -4.08
C GLU A 126 -15.22 -20.96 -3.93
N SER A 127 -16.56 -21.15 -3.85
CA SER A 127 -17.53 -20.08 -3.64
C SER A 127 -17.35 -19.29 -2.34
N VAL A 128 -16.58 -19.81 -1.38
CA VAL A 128 -16.24 -19.09 -0.15
C VAL A 128 -15.47 -17.82 -0.43
N ILE A 129 -14.69 -17.78 -1.53
CA ILE A 129 -13.95 -16.59 -1.95
C ILE A 129 -14.92 -15.43 -2.22
N ASP A 130 -16.01 -15.69 -2.94
CA ASP A 130 -17.05 -14.67 -3.21
C ASP A 130 -17.71 -14.22 -1.89
N THR A 131 -18.02 -15.14 -0.99
CA THR A 131 -18.57 -14.82 0.34
C THR A 131 -17.64 -13.91 1.14
N VAL A 132 -16.34 -14.22 1.18
CA VAL A 132 -15.36 -13.39 1.89
C VAL A 132 -15.24 -12.01 1.24
N LEU A 133 -15.16 -11.96 -0.09
CA LEU A 133 -15.09 -10.69 -0.83
C LEU A 133 -16.29 -9.77 -0.56
N GLU A 134 -17.50 -10.34 -0.48
CA GLU A 134 -18.73 -9.57 -0.31
C GLU A 134 -19.02 -9.17 1.14
N SER A 135 -18.64 -10.01 2.11
CA SER A 135 -19.05 -9.84 3.51
C SER A 135 -17.93 -9.39 4.45
N ARG A 136 -16.66 -9.58 4.10
CA ARG A 136 -15.55 -9.35 5.02
C ARG A 136 -14.52 -8.33 4.50
N ILE A 137 -14.38 -8.19 3.17
CA ILE A 137 -13.39 -7.29 2.61
C ILE A 137 -13.92 -5.86 2.56
N THR A 138 -13.15 -4.94 3.13
CA THR A 138 -13.41 -3.51 3.07
C THR A 138 -12.23 -2.79 2.43
N PHE A 139 -12.52 -1.86 1.52
CA PHE A 139 -11.47 -1.05 0.88
C PHE A 139 -10.85 -0.08 1.89
N MET A 140 -9.55 0.15 1.73
CA MET A 140 -8.89 1.26 2.40
C MET A 140 -9.47 2.59 1.86
N PRO A 141 -9.86 3.53 2.74
CA PRO A 141 -10.33 4.84 2.31
C PRO A 141 -9.35 5.53 1.34
N GLY A 142 -9.87 6.28 0.40
CA GLY A 142 -9.06 7.01 -0.58
C GLY A 142 -8.50 6.17 -1.74
N GLY A 143 -8.67 4.84 -1.73
CA GLY A 143 -8.09 3.97 -2.75
C GLY A 143 -8.66 4.23 -4.15
N LYS A 144 -9.96 4.44 -4.24
CA LYS A 144 -10.64 4.73 -5.51
C LYS A 144 -10.21 6.10 -6.05
N GLU A 145 -10.18 7.11 -5.20
CA GLU A 145 -9.75 8.48 -5.54
C GLU A 145 -8.29 8.49 -6.00
N LEU A 146 -7.42 7.75 -5.31
CA LEU A 146 -6.00 7.64 -5.68
C LEU A 146 -5.85 7.10 -7.10
N VAL A 147 -6.44 5.94 -7.38
CA VAL A 147 -6.33 5.27 -8.68
C VAL A 147 -6.97 6.12 -9.78
N ALA A 148 -8.20 6.61 -9.55
CA ALA A 148 -8.93 7.41 -10.53
C ALA A 148 -8.19 8.70 -10.87
N THR A 149 -7.67 9.42 -9.87
CA THR A 149 -6.93 10.68 -10.08
C THR A 149 -5.63 10.46 -10.84
N MET A 150 -4.83 9.47 -10.43
CA MET A 150 -3.58 9.17 -11.12
C MET A 150 -3.82 8.73 -12.57
N ARG A 151 -4.84 7.90 -12.82
CA ARG A 151 -5.21 7.48 -14.18
C ARG A 151 -5.74 8.63 -15.03
N ALA A 152 -6.54 9.51 -14.46
CA ALA A 152 -7.00 10.72 -15.16
C ALA A 152 -5.83 11.64 -15.56
N ALA A 153 -4.73 11.62 -14.81
CA ALA A 153 -3.47 12.29 -15.13
C ALA A 153 -2.57 11.49 -16.11
N GLY A 154 -3.03 10.34 -16.61
CA GLY A 154 -2.31 9.49 -17.57
C GLY A 154 -1.34 8.50 -16.94
N ALA A 155 -1.39 8.28 -15.62
CA ALA A 155 -0.56 7.27 -14.96
C ALA A 155 -1.12 5.86 -15.17
N TYR A 156 -0.23 4.87 -15.18
CA TYR A 156 -0.56 3.44 -15.19
C TYR A 156 -0.67 2.92 -13.75
N ALA A 157 -1.69 2.14 -13.44
CA ALA A 157 -1.91 1.59 -12.11
C ALA A 157 -1.81 0.07 -12.10
N ALA A 158 -0.86 -0.47 -11.33
CA ALA A 158 -0.64 -1.90 -11.16
C ALA A 158 -0.79 -2.32 -9.68
N LEU A 159 -1.51 -3.42 -9.45
CA LEU A 159 -1.68 -4.06 -8.16
C LEU A 159 -0.83 -5.33 -8.13
N VAL A 160 0.08 -5.47 -7.17
CA VAL A 160 0.96 -6.65 -7.06
C VAL A 160 0.97 -7.15 -5.62
N SER A 161 0.42 -8.34 -5.39
CA SER A 161 0.22 -8.90 -4.05
C SER A 161 0.83 -10.29 -3.89
N GLY A 162 1.29 -10.60 -2.69
CA GLY A 162 1.59 -11.97 -2.26
C GLY A 162 0.33 -12.82 -1.99
N GLY A 163 -0.86 -12.19 -2.01
CA GLY A 163 -2.16 -12.84 -1.87
C GLY A 163 -2.60 -13.57 -3.14
N PHE A 164 -3.91 -13.54 -3.46
CA PHE A 164 -4.49 -14.42 -4.49
C PHE A 164 -5.19 -13.67 -5.62
N THR A 165 -5.07 -14.20 -6.85
CA THR A 165 -5.66 -13.63 -8.07
C THR A 165 -7.18 -13.50 -8.00
N ALA A 166 -7.86 -14.38 -7.30
CA ALA A 166 -9.30 -14.31 -7.09
C ALA A 166 -9.72 -13.04 -6.33
N PHE A 167 -8.87 -12.53 -5.42
CA PHE A 167 -9.08 -11.28 -4.70
C PHE A 167 -8.54 -10.09 -5.50
N THR A 168 -7.29 -10.14 -5.97
CA THR A 168 -6.69 -9.02 -6.69
C THR A 168 -7.46 -8.66 -7.96
N GLY A 169 -8.04 -9.62 -8.66
CA GLY A 169 -8.87 -9.37 -9.83
C GLY A 169 -10.13 -8.54 -9.51
N ARG A 170 -10.82 -8.85 -8.41
CA ARG A 170 -12.01 -8.11 -7.96
C ARG A 170 -11.65 -6.73 -7.41
N VAL A 171 -10.59 -6.65 -6.59
CA VAL A 171 -10.09 -5.38 -6.05
C VAL A 171 -9.62 -4.46 -7.17
N ALA A 172 -8.81 -4.96 -8.10
CA ALA A 172 -8.33 -4.20 -9.24
C ALA A 172 -9.47 -3.66 -10.12
N ALA A 173 -10.47 -4.50 -10.42
CA ALA A 173 -11.64 -4.09 -11.19
C ALA A 173 -12.46 -3.01 -10.47
N SER A 174 -12.66 -3.15 -9.16
CA SER A 174 -13.44 -2.21 -8.36
C SER A 174 -12.77 -0.85 -8.20
N LEU A 175 -11.43 -0.82 -8.05
CA LEU A 175 -10.66 0.41 -7.89
C LEU A 175 -10.19 1.00 -9.23
N GLY A 176 -10.26 0.24 -10.33
CA GLY A 176 -9.90 0.71 -11.66
C GLY A 176 -8.43 0.56 -12.02
N PHE A 177 -7.71 -0.43 -11.48
CA PHE A 177 -6.33 -0.74 -11.87
C PHE A 177 -6.26 -1.27 -13.32
N ASP A 178 -5.15 -1.00 -14.00
CA ASP A 178 -4.90 -1.46 -15.37
C ASP A 178 -4.42 -2.92 -15.41
N GLU A 179 -3.73 -3.37 -14.35
CA GLU A 179 -3.15 -4.71 -14.25
C GLU A 179 -3.12 -5.18 -12.79
N ASN A 180 -3.23 -6.50 -12.58
CA ASN A 180 -2.98 -7.11 -11.28
C ASN A 180 -2.15 -8.38 -11.40
N ARG A 181 -1.33 -8.67 -10.37
CA ARG A 181 -0.51 -9.88 -10.26
C ARG A 181 -0.58 -10.43 -8.84
N ALA A 182 -0.80 -11.73 -8.71
CA ALA A 182 -0.83 -12.43 -7.43
C ALA A 182 -0.64 -13.93 -7.61
N ASN A 183 -0.60 -14.69 -6.52
CA ASN A 183 -0.61 -16.15 -6.56
C ASN A 183 -2.01 -16.66 -6.95
N THR A 184 -2.08 -17.85 -7.54
CA THR A 184 -3.35 -18.45 -7.94
C THR A 184 -3.65 -19.68 -7.09
N LEU A 185 -4.76 -19.65 -6.34
CA LEU A 185 -5.28 -20.82 -5.66
C LEU A 185 -5.76 -21.84 -6.71
N LEU A 186 -5.39 -23.11 -6.52
CA LEU A 186 -5.87 -24.18 -7.40
C LEU A 186 -7.16 -24.77 -6.86
N ALA A 187 -8.15 -24.97 -7.75
CA ALA A 187 -9.43 -25.58 -7.42
C ALA A 187 -9.72 -26.73 -8.40
N GLU A 188 -10.37 -27.77 -7.92
CA GLU A 188 -10.87 -28.90 -8.70
C GLU A 188 -12.29 -29.24 -8.24
N ALA A 189 -13.19 -29.44 -9.19
CA ALA A 189 -14.60 -29.76 -8.91
C ALA A 189 -15.29 -28.75 -7.95
N GLY A 190 -14.91 -27.46 -8.00
CA GLY A 190 -15.47 -26.41 -7.16
C GLY A 190 -14.94 -26.36 -5.72
N GLN A 191 -13.85 -27.08 -5.43
CA GLN A 191 -13.18 -27.09 -4.14
C GLN A 191 -11.72 -26.69 -4.28
N LEU A 192 -11.20 -25.94 -3.29
CA LEU A 192 -9.78 -25.61 -3.21
C LEU A 192 -8.97 -26.91 -2.96
N THR A 193 -7.87 -27.06 -3.68
CA THR A 193 -6.98 -28.22 -3.57
C THR A 193 -5.93 -28.09 -2.45
N GLY A 194 -5.93 -26.99 -1.71
CA GLY A 194 -4.86 -26.68 -0.76
C GLY A 194 -3.52 -26.34 -1.41
N LYS A 195 -3.50 -26.01 -2.71
CA LYS A 195 -2.29 -25.72 -3.47
C LYS A 195 -2.38 -24.38 -4.21
N VAL A 196 -1.21 -23.83 -4.51
CA VAL A 196 -1.05 -22.64 -5.35
C VAL A 196 -0.33 -23.00 -6.65
N ALA A 197 -0.64 -22.30 -7.71
CA ALA A 197 0.07 -22.42 -8.99
C ALA A 197 1.54 -21.97 -8.84
N MET A 198 2.41 -22.60 -9.62
CA MET A 198 3.83 -22.23 -9.67
C MET A 198 4.11 -21.33 -10.89
N PRO A 199 5.09 -20.42 -10.81
CA PRO A 199 5.90 -20.09 -9.63
C PRO A 199 5.14 -19.27 -8.59
N ILE A 200 5.51 -19.40 -7.32
CA ILE A 200 4.98 -18.58 -6.25
C ILE A 200 5.55 -17.15 -6.33
N LEU A 201 4.67 -16.17 -6.29
CA LEU A 201 5.02 -14.75 -6.27
C LEU A 201 5.30 -14.33 -4.82
N GLY A 202 6.58 -14.25 -4.47
CA GLY A 202 7.06 -13.79 -3.17
C GLY A 202 7.51 -12.33 -3.22
N ARG A 203 8.40 -11.97 -2.27
CA ARG A 203 8.97 -10.62 -2.13
C ARG A 203 9.58 -10.09 -3.43
N GLU A 204 10.36 -10.93 -4.14
CA GLU A 204 11.06 -10.54 -5.36
C GLU A 204 10.10 -10.21 -6.51
N ALA A 205 8.91 -10.80 -6.52
CA ALA A 205 7.93 -10.57 -7.57
C ALA A 205 7.46 -9.12 -7.66
N LYS A 206 7.41 -8.38 -6.53
CA LYS A 206 7.05 -6.95 -6.52
C LYS A 206 8.13 -6.09 -7.19
N VAL A 207 9.40 -6.41 -6.94
CA VAL A 207 10.55 -5.75 -7.59
C VAL A 207 10.58 -6.07 -9.09
N GLN A 208 10.39 -7.34 -9.45
CA GLN A 208 10.32 -7.77 -10.84
C GLN A 208 9.15 -7.09 -11.58
N ALA A 209 7.97 -7.03 -10.97
CA ALA A 209 6.82 -6.34 -11.54
C ALA A 209 7.12 -4.86 -11.81
N LEU A 210 7.74 -4.15 -10.85
CA LEU A 210 8.16 -2.77 -11.04
C LEU A 210 9.07 -2.64 -12.26
N GLN A 211 10.11 -3.47 -12.34
CA GLN A 211 11.11 -3.44 -13.43
C GLN A 211 10.49 -3.77 -14.78
N GLU A 212 9.69 -4.83 -14.87
CA GLU A 212 9.04 -5.28 -16.10
C GLU A 212 8.03 -4.27 -16.63
N ILE A 213 7.18 -3.72 -15.74
CA ILE A 213 6.14 -2.77 -16.12
C ILE A 213 6.78 -1.45 -16.55
N THR A 214 7.75 -0.93 -15.80
CA THR A 214 8.46 0.30 -16.20
C THR A 214 9.19 0.13 -17.53
N ALA A 215 9.88 -0.99 -17.74
CA ALA A 215 10.54 -1.27 -19.02
C ALA A 215 9.55 -1.34 -20.19
N ARG A 216 8.40 -2.01 -20.00
CA ARG A 216 7.32 -2.11 -21.01
C ARG A 216 6.72 -0.75 -21.37
N LEU A 217 6.58 0.14 -20.38
CA LEU A 217 5.98 1.48 -20.56
C LEU A 217 6.99 2.56 -20.93
N GLY A 218 8.29 2.26 -21.01
CA GLY A 218 9.35 3.23 -21.25
C GLY A 218 9.51 4.23 -20.11
N LEU A 219 9.21 3.82 -18.86
CA LEU A 219 9.34 4.61 -17.65
C LEU A 219 10.62 4.25 -16.89
N ALA A 220 11.08 5.15 -16.02
CA ALA A 220 12.11 4.88 -15.06
C ALA A 220 11.51 4.55 -13.67
N ALA A 221 12.27 3.91 -12.80
CA ALA A 221 11.84 3.68 -11.43
C ALA A 221 11.52 4.98 -10.67
N SER A 222 12.17 6.09 -11.02
CA SER A 222 11.87 7.44 -10.52
C SER A 222 10.47 7.95 -10.87
N ASP A 223 9.82 7.38 -11.90
CA ASP A 223 8.45 7.71 -12.31
C ASP A 223 7.38 6.95 -11.51
N VAL A 224 7.78 6.05 -10.60
CA VAL A 224 6.88 5.16 -9.85
C VAL A 224 6.58 5.69 -8.45
N LEU A 225 5.31 5.66 -8.07
CA LEU A 225 4.81 5.71 -6.70
C LEU A 225 4.53 4.27 -6.26
N ALA A 226 5.21 3.79 -5.23
CA ALA A 226 4.94 2.48 -4.64
C ALA A 226 4.34 2.64 -3.24
N VAL A 227 3.36 1.79 -2.87
CA VAL A 227 2.73 1.79 -1.55
C VAL A 227 2.56 0.37 -1.04
N GLY A 228 2.83 0.18 0.25
CA GLY A 228 2.69 -1.10 0.96
C GLY A 228 2.88 -0.93 2.46
N ASP A 229 2.59 -1.97 3.25
CA ASP A 229 2.66 -1.98 4.71
C ASP A 229 3.68 -3.00 5.28
N GLY A 230 4.05 -3.99 4.47
CA GLY A 230 4.78 -5.17 4.90
C GLY A 230 6.27 -5.19 4.56
N ALA A 231 7.01 -6.09 5.20
CA ALA A 231 8.43 -6.30 4.92
C ALA A 231 8.69 -6.85 3.49
N ASN A 232 7.68 -7.50 2.89
CA ASN A 232 7.68 -7.94 1.51
C ASN A 232 7.64 -6.79 0.50
N ASP A 233 7.26 -5.58 0.94
CA ASP A 233 7.17 -4.38 0.10
C ASP A 233 8.47 -3.59 0.04
N LEU A 234 9.36 -3.76 1.03
CA LEU A 234 10.58 -2.97 1.17
C LEU A 234 11.41 -2.89 -0.12
N GLY A 235 11.47 -3.98 -0.89
CA GLY A 235 12.19 -3.99 -2.15
C GLY A 235 11.59 -3.03 -3.18
N MET A 236 10.28 -3.04 -3.38
CA MET A 236 9.61 -2.11 -4.31
C MET A 236 9.58 -0.69 -3.78
N LEU A 237 9.37 -0.50 -2.45
CA LEU A 237 9.37 0.82 -1.82
C LEU A 237 10.74 1.51 -1.95
N GLY A 238 11.83 0.76 -1.74
CA GLY A 238 13.19 1.29 -1.88
C GLY A 238 13.62 1.56 -3.31
N LEU A 239 13.04 0.84 -4.31
CA LEU A 239 13.38 1.01 -5.72
C LEU A 239 12.58 2.13 -6.39
N ALA A 240 11.35 2.36 -5.98
CA ALA A 240 10.46 3.37 -6.54
C ALA A 240 10.98 4.80 -6.28
N GLY A 241 10.67 5.73 -7.20
CA GLY A 241 10.98 7.15 -7.02
C GLY A 241 10.28 7.79 -5.82
N THR A 242 9.15 7.20 -5.40
CA THR A 242 8.45 7.54 -4.15
C THR A 242 7.89 6.25 -3.57
N GLY A 243 8.50 5.76 -2.49
CA GLY A 243 8.02 4.61 -1.74
C GLY A 243 7.34 5.04 -0.46
N VAL A 244 6.10 4.62 -0.24
CA VAL A 244 5.27 5.02 0.90
C VAL A 244 4.94 3.81 1.76
N ALA A 245 5.35 3.86 3.03
CA ALA A 245 4.92 2.93 4.06
C ALA A 245 3.58 3.42 4.64
N LEU A 246 2.47 2.74 4.29
CA LEU A 246 1.12 3.08 4.73
C LEU A 246 0.73 2.20 5.91
N HIS A 247 0.41 2.81 7.07
CA HIS A 247 0.01 2.09 8.30
C HIS A 247 0.94 0.90 8.63
N ALA A 248 2.20 1.02 8.21
CA ALA A 248 3.17 -0.07 8.22
C ALA A 248 3.67 -0.40 9.62
N LYS A 249 4.19 -1.60 9.80
CA LYS A 249 4.83 -2.02 11.04
C LYS A 249 6.08 -1.17 11.32
N PRO A 250 6.44 -0.93 12.59
CA PRO A 250 7.59 -0.07 12.95
C PRO A 250 8.91 -0.46 12.26
N SER A 251 9.16 -1.76 12.06
CA SER A 251 10.34 -2.25 11.37
C SER A 251 10.37 -1.93 9.87
N VAL A 252 9.22 -1.76 9.24
CA VAL A 252 9.08 -1.32 7.85
C VAL A 252 9.21 0.18 7.76
N GLN A 253 8.51 0.91 8.64
CA GLN A 253 8.60 2.37 8.73
C GLN A 253 10.05 2.85 8.92
N ALA A 254 10.83 2.17 9.77
CA ALA A 254 12.23 2.55 10.01
C ALA A 254 13.11 2.52 8.75
N GLN A 255 12.68 1.82 7.68
CA GLN A 255 13.41 1.67 6.41
C GLN A 255 12.82 2.53 5.28
N CYS A 256 11.78 3.32 5.56
CA CYS A 256 11.12 4.17 4.57
C CYS A 256 11.20 5.65 4.99
N ASP A 257 11.47 6.52 4.02
CA ASP A 257 11.51 7.96 4.25
C ASP A 257 10.11 8.57 4.34
N ILE A 258 9.14 8.01 3.63
CA ILE A 258 7.75 8.47 3.62
C ILE A 258 6.88 7.46 4.34
N ARG A 259 6.22 7.94 5.40
CA ARG A 259 5.41 7.14 6.33
C ARG A 259 4.07 7.84 6.53
N ILE A 260 2.99 7.15 6.24
CA ILE A 260 1.62 7.61 6.46
C ILE A 260 1.01 6.69 7.52
N ASN A 261 0.72 7.25 8.69
CA ASN A 261 0.22 6.52 9.86
C ASN A 261 -1.21 6.90 10.25
N HIS A 262 -1.63 8.12 9.92
CA HIS A 262 -2.93 8.68 10.31
C HIS A 262 -3.82 8.92 9.10
N GLY A 263 -3.21 9.34 7.97
CA GLY A 263 -3.91 9.53 6.71
C GLY A 263 -4.31 8.24 6.02
N ASP A 264 -5.22 8.34 5.07
CA ASP A 264 -5.63 7.28 4.16
C ASP A 264 -4.86 7.36 2.83
N LEU A 265 -5.31 6.62 1.82
CA LEU A 265 -4.67 6.59 0.50
C LEU A 265 -4.74 7.92 -0.26
N THR A 266 -5.62 8.87 0.14
CA THR A 266 -5.63 10.22 -0.45
C THR A 266 -4.38 11.02 -0.09
N ALA A 267 -3.68 10.69 1.01
CA ALA A 267 -2.40 11.28 1.36
C ALA A 267 -1.37 11.16 0.21
N LEU A 268 -1.43 10.08 -0.56
CA LEU A 268 -0.55 9.84 -1.69
C LEU A 268 -0.80 10.81 -2.85
N LEU A 269 -1.99 11.37 -2.97
CA LEU A 269 -2.29 12.43 -3.94
C LEU A 269 -1.72 13.78 -3.47
N TYR A 270 -1.90 14.10 -2.19
CA TYR A 270 -1.33 15.32 -1.62
C TYR A 270 0.20 15.33 -1.69
N ILE A 271 0.87 14.19 -1.41
CA ILE A 271 2.32 14.03 -1.59
C ILE A 271 2.74 14.37 -3.03
N GLN A 272 1.94 13.99 -4.02
CA GLN A 272 2.17 14.31 -5.43
C GLN A 272 1.81 15.75 -5.81
N GLY A 273 1.24 16.53 -4.88
CA GLY A 273 0.86 17.93 -5.11
C GLY A 273 -0.46 18.10 -5.84
N TYR A 274 -1.38 17.16 -5.72
CA TYR A 274 -2.77 17.35 -6.13
C TYR A 274 -3.54 18.07 -5.03
N ALA A 275 -4.28 19.11 -5.37
CA ALA A 275 -5.28 19.70 -4.48
C ALA A 275 -6.55 18.82 -4.45
N ARG A 276 -7.34 18.89 -3.38
CA ARG A 276 -8.60 18.14 -3.26
C ARG A 276 -9.55 18.34 -4.45
N SER A 277 -9.55 19.55 -5.01
CA SER A 277 -10.35 19.89 -6.19
C SER A 277 -9.91 19.19 -7.49
N GLU A 278 -8.72 18.58 -7.51
CA GLU A 278 -8.18 17.83 -8.64
C GLU A 278 -8.48 16.31 -8.52
N PHE A 279 -9.05 15.84 -7.39
CA PHE A 279 -9.33 14.42 -7.20
C PHE A 279 -10.48 13.98 -8.11
N ALA A 280 -10.25 12.88 -8.82
CA ALA A 280 -11.27 12.18 -9.59
C ALA A 280 -12.03 11.21 -8.67
N ALA A 281 -13.30 10.92 -9.01
CA ALA A 281 -14.20 10.05 -8.26
C ALA A 281 -14.34 8.65 -8.91
#